data_d1e133da450fc1179bbfe86fca2e1a1a
#
_entry.id   d1e133da450fc1179bbfe86fca2e1a1a
#
_cell.length_a   1.000
_cell.length_b   1.000
_cell.length_c   1.000
_cell.angle_alpha   90.00
_cell.angle_beta   90.00
_cell.angle_gamma   90.00
#
_symmetry.space_group_name_H-M   'P 1'
#
loop_
_entity.id
_entity.type
_entity.pdbx_description
1 polymer ?
#
loop_
_entity_poly.entity_id
_entity_poly.type
_entity_poly.pdbx_seq_one_letter_code
_entity_poly.pdbx_strand_id
1 'polypeptide(L)'
;MQRFVRCIVLDIDGVLLRGSSPIKNAAKSIELLQKHRYPFLLMTNGGGCKEVDKANQINKKLALDTKNHVSKDQVLLCHTPFKDIVNDYKNQQVLVLGNEKKCKDVALDYGFTPVFPSQIVDAHPTLWPHSTKKSKGKVNFDIRAAIAFHDPIDWCLDMQVLSDVLLGDYTKNKSNPNNEQVIPFYASNADLVYTTEHSRSRYTQGAFNEAFRCIFEQFTKTQLDILYCGMNNSLTSSLTHLQNSYYCRQTVYHPI
;
A
#
# COMPACT_ATOMS: atom_id res chain seq x y z
N MET A 1 20.92 -2.37 -31.02
CA MET A 1 21.75 -2.46 -29.79
C MET A 1 20.97 -1.77 -28.67
N GLN A 2 20.34 -2.51 -27.77
CA GLN A 2 19.61 -1.95 -26.63
C GLN A 2 20.63 -1.36 -25.64
N ARG A 3 20.61 -0.06 -25.45
CA ARG A 3 21.41 0.60 -24.41
C ARG A 3 20.76 0.34 -23.06
N PHE A 4 21.38 -0.47 -22.23
CA PHE A 4 20.97 -0.61 -20.83
C PHE A 4 21.30 0.68 -20.08
N VAL A 5 20.29 1.39 -19.62
CA VAL A 5 20.46 2.54 -18.73
C VAL A 5 20.49 1.98 -17.29
N ARG A 6 21.59 2.24 -16.56
CA ARG A 6 21.66 1.92 -15.14
C ARG A 6 20.86 2.97 -14.38
N CYS A 7 19.91 2.55 -13.56
CA CYS A 7 19.13 3.40 -12.68
C CYS A 7 19.54 3.13 -11.23
N ILE A 8 19.65 4.18 -10.44
CA ILE A 8 19.93 4.09 -9.00
C ILE A 8 18.60 4.10 -8.27
N VAL A 9 18.35 3.12 -7.41
CA VAL A 9 17.18 3.08 -6.55
C VAL A 9 17.62 3.36 -5.13
N LEU A 10 17.04 4.37 -4.51
CA LEU A 10 17.34 4.80 -3.15
C LEU A 10 16.09 4.60 -2.28
N ASP A 11 16.28 3.98 -1.13
CA ASP A 11 15.25 4.01 -0.09
C ASP A 11 15.15 5.42 0.51
N ILE A 12 14.01 5.76 1.07
CA ILE A 12 13.76 7.06 1.67
C ILE A 12 14.05 7.02 3.17
N ASP A 13 13.43 6.07 3.87
CA ASP A 13 13.47 5.99 5.32
C ASP A 13 14.74 5.26 5.80
N GLY A 14 15.62 5.97 6.47
CA GLY A 14 16.93 5.44 6.87
C GLY A 14 18.08 5.72 5.87
N VAL A 15 17.78 6.16 4.65
CA VAL A 15 18.78 6.49 3.61
C VAL A 15 18.79 7.99 3.31
N LEU A 16 17.65 8.60 3.08
CA LEU A 16 17.54 10.05 2.83
C LEU A 16 17.04 10.80 4.07
N LEU A 17 16.14 10.18 4.81
CA LEU A 17 15.50 10.77 5.98
C LEU A 17 15.56 9.81 7.17
N ARG A 18 15.71 10.35 8.39
CA ARG A 18 15.46 9.64 9.64
C ARG A 18 14.29 10.33 10.34
N GLY A 19 13.09 9.74 10.23
CA GLY A 19 11.86 10.38 10.66
C GLY A 19 11.60 11.67 9.87
N SER A 20 11.63 12.83 10.55
CA SER A 20 11.47 14.13 9.92
C SER A 20 12.77 14.77 9.44
N SER A 21 13.93 14.28 9.88
CA SER A 21 15.23 14.93 9.70
C SER A 21 16.02 14.36 8.52
N PRO A 22 16.65 15.22 7.68
CA PRO A 22 17.57 14.78 6.63
C PRO A 22 18.79 14.05 7.17
N ILE A 23 19.20 12.98 6.49
CA ILE A 23 20.48 12.32 6.75
C ILE A 23 21.61 13.18 6.13
N LYS A 24 22.75 13.17 6.79
CA LYS A 24 23.93 13.94 6.34
C LYS A 24 24.25 13.62 4.87
N ASN A 25 24.40 14.65 4.06
CA ASN A 25 24.68 14.59 2.62
C ASN A 25 23.53 14.08 1.73
N ALA A 26 22.34 13.73 2.23
CA ALA A 26 21.24 13.25 1.41
C ALA A 26 20.85 14.25 0.30
N ALA A 27 20.67 15.53 0.64
CA ALA A 27 20.37 16.58 -0.34
C ALA A 27 21.46 16.65 -1.41
N LYS A 28 22.74 16.71 -1.01
CA LYS A 28 23.89 16.79 -1.92
C LYS A 28 23.95 15.58 -2.87
N SER A 29 23.57 14.39 -2.39
CA SER A 29 23.52 13.18 -3.23
C SER A 29 22.45 13.30 -4.32
N ILE A 30 21.25 13.78 -3.99
CA ILE A 30 20.20 14.03 -4.97
C ILE A 30 20.62 15.10 -5.98
N GLU A 31 21.21 16.22 -5.52
CA GLU A 31 21.74 17.29 -6.39
C GLU A 31 22.79 16.77 -7.37
N LEU A 32 23.70 15.89 -6.92
CA LEU A 32 24.72 15.28 -7.77
C LEU A 32 24.08 14.37 -8.84
N LEU A 33 23.09 13.55 -8.47
CA LEU A 33 22.37 12.69 -9.41
C LEU A 33 21.65 13.53 -10.47
N GLN A 34 20.95 14.60 -10.08
CA GLN A 34 20.28 15.53 -10.99
C GLN A 34 21.30 16.26 -11.90
N LYS A 35 22.36 16.81 -11.31
CA LYS A 35 23.42 17.53 -12.05
C LYS A 35 24.06 16.67 -13.15
N HIS A 36 24.34 15.41 -12.83
CA HIS A 36 24.96 14.48 -13.76
C HIS A 36 23.96 13.71 -14.63
N ARG A 37 22.65 14.00 -14.49
CA ARG A 37 21.54 13.33 -15.21
C ARG A 37 21.57 11.79 -15.04
N TYR A 38 21.98 11.30 -13.88
CA TYR A 38 21.86 9.89 -13.56
C TYR A 38 20.39 9.54 -13.29
N PRO A 39 19.82 8.56 -14.00
CA PRO A 39 18.47 8.09 -13.68
C PRO A 39 18.42 7.53 -12.27
N PHE A 40 17.45 7.99 -11.47
CA PHE A 40 17.23 7.44 -10.13
C PHE A 40 15.76 7.43 -9.76
N LEU A 41 15.42 6.52 -8.84
CA LEU A 41 14.10 6.39 -8.26
C LEU A 41 14.23 6.39 -6.73
N LEU A 42 13.26 6.96 -6.08
CA LEU A 42 13.09 6.90 -4.63
C LEU A 42 12.00 5.91 -4.32
N MET A 43 12.30 4.91 -3.50
CA MET A 43 11.35 3.87 -3.11
C MET A 43 11.16 3.88 -1.60
N THR A 44 9.96 3.55 -1.14
CA THR A 44 9.70 3.39 0.29
C THR A 44 8.53 2.44 0.54
N ASN A 45 8.60 1.65 1.60
CA ASN A 45 7.47 0.90 2.14
C ASN A 45 6.44 1.79 2.85
N GLY A 46 6.72 3.09 2.99
CA GLY A 46 5.74 4.07 3.44
C GLY A 46 4.68 4.33 2.37
N GLY A 47 3.43 4.52 2.79
CA GLY A 47 2.28 4.77 1.92
C GLY A 47 1.32 5.81 2.50
N GLY A 48 0.05 5.75 2.06
CA GLY A 48 -1.03 6.62 2.55
C GLY A 48 -0.94 8.07 2.10
N CYS A 49 -0.21 8.38 1.02
CA CYS A 49 -0.19 9.67 0.35
C CYS A 49 0.05 9.45 -1.15
N LYS A 50 -0.22 10.46 -1.97
CA LYS A 50 0.10 10.41 -3.40
C LYS A 50 1.59 10.58 -3.65
N GLU A 51 2.09 10.07 -4.77
CA GLU A 51 3.50 10.21 -5.16
C GLU A 51 3.93 11.68 -5.27
N VAL A 52 3.04 12.55 -5.75
CA VAL A 52 3.29 14.01 -5.82
C VAL A 52 3.47 14.63 -4.45
N ASP A 53 2.67 14.22 -3.47
CA ASP A 53 2.76 14.75 -2.10
C ASP A 53 4.06 14.27 -1.43
N LYS A 54 4.43 13.01 -1.65
CA LYS A 54 5.70 12.47 -1.14
C LYS A 54 6.90 13.16 -1.78
N ALA A 55 6.89 13.39 -3.09
CA ALA A 55 7.93 14.15 -3.77
C ALA A 55 8.07 15.57 -3.20
N ASN A 56 6.96 16.28 -3.02
CA ASN A 56 6.95 17.61 -2.40
C ASN A 56 7.47 17.59 -0.96
N GLN A 57 7.10 16.57 -0.18
CA GLN A 57 7.60 16.39 1.18
C GLN A 57 9.12 16.19 1.20
N ILE A 58 9.66 15.37 0.30
CA ILE A 58 11.10 15.12 0.18
C ILE A 58 11.81 16.40 -0.21
N ASN A 59 11.34 17.11 -1.24
CA ASN A 59 11.91 18.38 -1.71
C ASN A 59 12.00 19.41 -0.58
N LYS A 60 10.91 19.52 0.20
CA LYS A 60 10.86 20.43 1.36
C LYS A 60 11.82 20.00 2.48
N LYS A 61 11.82 18.71 2.85
CA LYS A 61 12.66 18.20 3.95
C LYS A 61 14.14 18.28 3.63
N LEU A 62 14.54 17.98 2.39
CA LEU A 62 15.92 18.08 1.94
C LEU A 62 16.32 19.50 1.54
N ALA A 63 15.39 20.48 1.57
CA ALA A 63 15.60 21.86 1.14
C ALA A 63 16.22 21.95 -0.28
N LEU A 64 15.75 21.09 -1.19
CA LEU A 64 16.23 21.10 -2.57
C LEU A 64 15.76 22.35 -3.30
N ASP A 65 16.64 22.94 -4.14
CA ASP A 65 16.24 24.02 -5.02
C ASP A 65 15.34 23.50 -6.16
N THR A 66 14.62 24.40 -6.83
CA THR A 66 13.65 24.03 -7.87
C THR A 66 14.26 23.27 -9.05
N LYS A 67 15.56 23.44 -9.32
CA LYS A 67 16.28 22.75 -10.40
C LYS A 67 16.59 21.30 -10.05
N ASN A 68 16.64 21.00 -8.75
CA ASN A 68 16.99 19.69 -8.20
C ASN A 68 15.78 18.99 -7.57
N HIS A 69 14.54 19.48 -7.79
CA HIS A 69 13.34 18.85 -7.27
C HIS A 69 13.17 17.44 -7.81
N VAL A 70 12.87 16.53 -6.91
CA VAL A 70 12.37 15.19 -7.23
C VAL A 70 10.95 15.32 -7.76
N SER A 71 10.65 14.70 -8.89
CA SER A 71 9.29 14.64 -9.46
C SER A 71 8.50 13.45 -8.90
N LYS A 72 7.17 13.49 -9.06
CA LYS A 72 6.30 12.37 -8.71
C LYS A 72 6.68 11.06 -9.42
N ASP A 73 7.18 11.15 -10.66
CA ASP A 73 7.55 10.00 -11.47
C ASP A 73 8.87 9.34 -11.02
N GLN A 74 9.58 9.98 -10.08
CA GLN A 74 10.78 9.45 -9.43
C GLN A 74 10.48 8.84 -8.05
N VAL A 75 9.21 8.78 -7.63
CA VAL A 75 8.81 8.26 -6.31
C VAL A 75 7.93 7.04 -6.49
N LEU A 76 8.31 5.93 -5.84
CA LEU A 76 7.56 4.70 -5.75
C LEU A 76 7.19 4.46 -4.28
N LEU A 77 5.89 4.41 -4.01
CA LEU A 77 5.33 4.07 -2.70
C LEU A 77 4.94 2.59 -2.69
N CYS A 78 4.80 2.00 -1.52
CA CYS A 78 4.42 0.58 -1.40
C CYS A 78 3.18 0.20 -2.20
N HIS A 79 2.22 1.11 -2.32
CA HIS A 79 0.96 0.91 -3.04
C HIS A 79 0.99 1.37 -4.51
N THR A 80 2.07 1.99 -5.00
CA THR A 80 2.18 2.41 -6.42
C THR A 80 1.89 1.27 -7.40
N PRO A 81 2.30 0.00 -7.15
CA PRO A 81 1.98 -1.12 -8.03
C PRO A 81 0.49 -1.44 -8.19
N PHE A 82 -0.37 -0.96 -7.29
CA PHE A 82 -1.82 -1.15 -7.45
C PHE A 82 -2.40 -0.45 -8.68
N LYS A 83 -1.68 0.50 -9.28
CA LYS A 83 -2.05 1.09 -10.56
C LYS A 83 -2.14 0.05 -11.68
N ASP A 84 -1.42 -1.05 -11.57
CA ASP A 84 -1.39 -2.10 -12.59
C ASP A 84 -2.67 -2.94 -12.58
N ILE A 85 -3.30 -3.09 -11.41
CA ILE A 85 -4.54 -3.88 -11.24
C ILE A 85 -5.82 -3.05 -11.33
N VAL A 86 -5.72 -1.74 -11.45
CA VAL A 86 -6.90 -0.85 -11.48
C VAL A 86 -7.88 -1.20 -12.59
N ASN A 87 -7.37 -1.60 -13.75
CA ASN A 87 -8.22 -1.94 -14.91
C ASN A 87 -9.04 -3.20 -14.69
N ASP A 88 -8.57 -4.14 -13.87
CA ASP A 88 -9.25 -5.39 -13.53
C ASP A 88 -10.50 -5.11 -12.67
N TYR A 89 -10.50 -3.98 -11.94
CA TYR A 89 -11.56 -3.57 -11.03
C TYR A 89 -12.27 -2.29 -11.45
N LYS A 90 -12.16 -1.90 -12.73
CA LYS A 90 -12.81 -0.71 -13.26
C LYS A 90 -14.34 -0.80 -13.08
N ASN A 91 -14.92 0.26 -12.49
CA ASN A 91 -16.36 0.34 -12.15
C ASN A 91 -16.82 -0.71 -11.10
N GLN A 92 -15.92 -1.35 -10.41
CA GLN A 92 -16.24 -2.30 -9.34
C GLN A 92 -15.80 -1.72 -7.99
N GLN A 93 -16.53 -2.06 -6.93
CA GLN A 93 -16.16 -1.65 -5.59
C GLN A 93 -15.02 -2.53 -5.06
N VAL A 94 -14.07 -1.91 -4.37
CA VAL A 94 -12.99 -2.59 -3.68
C VAL A 94 -12.96 -2.20 -2.21
N LEU A 95 -12.79 -3.19 -1.31
CA LEU A 95 -12.55 -2.90 0.10
C LEU A 95 -11.15 -2.34 0.25
N VAL A 96 -11.03 -1.16 0.84
CA VAL A 96 -9.73 -0.51 1.10
C VAL A 96 -9.44 -0.54 2.59
N LEU A 97 -8.28 -1.11 2.95
CA LEU A 97 -7.75 -1.13 4.30
C LEU A 97 -6.66 -0.06 4.47
N GLY A 98 -6.61 0.51 5.68
CA GLY A 98 -5.67 1.55 6.07
C GLY A 98 -6.37 2.79 6.63
N ASN A 99 -5.61 3.87 6.83
CA ASN A 99 -6.20 5.13 7.29
C ASN A 99 -7.17 5.69 6.23
N GLU A 100 -8.48 5.70 6.54
CA GLU A 100 -9.53 6.07 5.59
C GLU A 100 -9.28 7.42 4.91
N LYS A 101 -8.95 8.47 5.68
CA LYS A 101 -8.72 9.82 5.13
C LYS A 101 -7.56 9.86 4.13
N LYS A 102 -6.50 9.10 4.40
CA LYS A 102 -5.31 9.05 3.54
C LYS A 102 -5.53 8.15 2.32
N CYS A 103 -6.05 6.95 2.55
CA CYS A 103 -6.20 5.94 1.51
C CYS A 103 -7.30 6.27 0.50
N LYS A 104 -8.36 7.00 0.92
CA LYS A 104 -9.46 7.40 0.04
C LYS A 104 -8.98 8.21 -1.15
N ASP A 105 -8.22 9.27 -0.89
CA ASP A 105 -7.74 10.16 -1.95
C ASP A 105 -6.77 9.47 -2.89
N VAL A 106 -5.95 8.54 -2.38
CA VAL A 106 -5.02 7.74 -3.18
C VAL A 106 -5.78 6.73 -4.05
N ALA A 107 -6.72 5.99 -3.47
CA ALA A 107 -7.49 4.98 -4.19
C ALA A 107 -8.33 5.62 -5.33
N LEU A 108 -8.98 6.75 -5.06
CA LEU A 108 -9.71 7.52 -6.07
C LEU A 108 -8.80 8.06 -7.17
N ASP A 109 -7.61 8.58 -6.81
CA ASP A 109 -6.63 9.10 -7.76
C ASP A 109 -6.11 8.00 -8.71
N TYR A 110 -6.01 6.77 -8.22
CA TYR A 110 -5.65 5.60 -9.03
C TYR A 110 -6.80 5.13 -9.93
N GLY A 111 -8.04 5.47 -9.60
CA GLY A 111 -9.23 5.09 -10.37
C GLY A 111 -10.04 3.94 -9.77
N PHE A 112 -9.77 3.56 -8.51
CA PHE A 112 -10.61 2.60 -7.78
C PHE A 112 -11.91 3.24 -7.28
N THR A 113 -12.92 2.41 -7.01
CA THR A 113 -14.13 2.78 -6.28
C THR A 113 -14.03 2.23 -4.85
N PRO A 114 -13.41 2.98 -3.90
CA PRO A 114 -13.10 2.46 -2.58
C PRO A 114 -14.33 2.40 -1.68
N VAL A 115 -14.43 1.31 -0.93
CA VAL A 115 -15.34 1.12 0.21
C VAL A 115 -14.49 0.81 1.44
N PHE A 116 -14.81 1.41 2.58
CA PHE A 116 -14.06 1.22 3.82
C PHE A 116 -14.83 0.37 4.84
N PRO A 117 -14.17 -0.33 5.76
CA PRO A 117 -14.81 -1.12 6.81
C PRO A 117 -15.87 -0.33 7.58
N SER A 118 -15.60 0.93 7.91
CA SER A 118 -16.53 1.84 8.59
C SER A 118 -17.85 2.01 7.84
N GLN A 119 -17.81 2.12 6.51
CA GLN A 119 -18.99 2.28 5.66
C GLN A 119 -19.86 1.01 5.62
N ILE A 120 -19.20 -0.15 5.61
CA ILE A 120 -19.88 -1.45 5.63
C ILE A 120 -20.63 -1.62 6.95
N VAL A 121 -19.97 -1.34 8.08
CA VAL A 121 -20.59 -1.44 9.40
C VAL A 121 -21.66 -0.37 9.62
N ASP A 122 -21.49 0.83 9.08
CA ASP A 122 -22.54 1.86 9.13
C ASP A 122 -23.82 1.45 8.37
N ALA A 123 -23.68 0.71 7.28
CA ALA A 123 -24.82 0.16 6.53
C ALA A 123 -25.36 -1.12 7.18
N HIS A 124 -24.50 -1.94 7.76
CA HIS A 124 -24.83 -3.25 8.35
C HIS A 124 -24.29 -3.37 9.79
N PRO A 125 -24.85 -2.66 10.78
CA PRO A 125 -24.32 -2.62 12.16
C PRO A 125 -24.23 -3.99 12.85
N THR A 126 -25.00 -4.97 12.40
CA THR A 126 -24.97 -6.34 12.94
C THR A 126 -23.65 -7.08 12.65
N LEU A 127 -22.89 -6.63 11.65
CA LEU A 127 -21.56 -7.18 11.35
C LEU A 127 -20.51 -6.81 12.41
N TRP A 128 -20.78 -5.78 13.20
CA TRP A 128 -19.89 -5.33 14.24
C TRP A 128 -20.59 -5.29 15.59
N PRO A 129 -20.37 -6.29 16.48
CA PRO A 129 -21.10 -6.41 17.75
C PRO A 129 -20.99 -5.19 18.69
N HIS A 130 -19.93 -4.41 18.53
CA HIS A 130 -19.70 -3.19 19.32
C HIS A 130 -20.31 -1.92 18.69
N SER A 131 -21.02 -2.06 17.57
CA SER A 131 -21.69 -0.92 16.94
C SER A 131 -22.86 -0.45 17.80
N THR A 132 -22.87 0.84 18.12
CA THR A 132 -24.01 1.52 18.78
C THR A 132 -24.96 2.18 17.77
N LYS A 133 -24.65 2.09 16.47
CA LYS A 133 -25.40 2.75 15.42
C LYS A 133 -26.60 1.93 15.00
N LYS A 134 -27.69 2.62 14.67
CA LYS A 134 -28.85 2.00 14.00
C LYS A 134 -28.56 1.97 12.50
N SER A 135 -28.97 0.90 11.81
CA SER A 135 -28.82 0.78 10.36
C SER A 135 -29.46 1.97 9.65
N LYS A 136 -28.74 2.58 8.73
CA LYS A 136 -29.21 3.68 7.90
C LYS A 136 -29.99 3.22 6.64
N GLY A 137 -30.24 1.94 6.50
CA GLY A 137 -30.89 1.32 5.35
C GLY A 137 -29.98 0.24 4.73
N LYS A 138 -30.59 -0.63 3.91
CA LYS A 138 -29.82 -1.70 3.24
C LYS A 138 -29.07 -1.10 2.06
N VAL A 139 -27.78 -0.82 2.25
CA VAL A 139 -26.85 -0.54 1.15
C VAL A 139 -26.12 -1.85 0.82
N ASN A 140 -26.31 -2.34 -0.39
CA ASN A 140 -25.58 -3.52 -0.86
C ASN A 140 -24.25 -3.06 -1.48
N PHE A 141 -23.15 -3.59 -0.99
CA PHE A 141 -21.85 -3.42 -1.59
C PHE A 141 -21.52 -4.63 -2.47
N ASP A 142 -21.01 -4.41 -3.67
CA ASP A 142 -20.56 -5.46 -4.58
C ASP A 142 -19.02 -5.42 -4.67
N ILE A 143 -18.37 -5.85 -3.59
CA ILE A 143 -16.93 -5.79 -3.45
C ILE A 143 -16.28 -6.94 -4.22
N ARG A 144 -15.29 -6.62 -5.05
CA ARG A 144 -14.62 -7.58 -5.93
C ARG A 144 -13.17 -7.84 -5.57
N ALA A 145 -12.56 -6.99 -4.74
CA ALA A 145 -11.23 -7.18 -4.19
C ALA A 145 -11.12 -6.52 -2.82
N ALA A 146 -10.22 -7.01 -1.99
CA ALA A 146 -9.74 -6.30 -0.80
C ALA A 146 -8.30 -5.84 -1.05
N ILE A 147 -8.00 -4.57 -0.72
CA ILE A 147 -6.71 -3.95 -1.02
C ILE A 147 -6.23 -3.16 0.21
N ALA A 148 -5.11 -3.59 0.79
CA ALA A 148 -4.48 -2.88 1.91
C ALA A 148 -3.47 -1.84 1.37
N PHE A 149 -3.88 -0.57 1.34
CA PHE A 149 -3.07 0.56 0.87
C PHE A 149 -2.07 1.08 1.90
N HIS A 150 -2.37 0.89 3.19
CA HIS A 150 -1.57 1.39 4.30
C HIS A 150 -1.88 0.56 5.55
N ASP A 151 -1.14 0.81 6.63
CA ASP A 151 -1.35 0.15 7.91
C ASP A 151 -2.80 0.30 8.38
N PRO A 152 -3.53 -0.78 8.61
CA PRO A 152 -4.85 -0.75 9.23
C PRO A 152 -4.79 -0.13 10.63
N ILE A 153 -5.83 0.62 11.00
CA ILE A 153 -5.84 1.39 12.27
C ILE A 153 -6.63 0.66 13.34
N ASP A 154 -7.82 0.19 13.02
CA ASP A 154 -8.65 -0.59 13.92
C ASP A 154 -8.58 -2.07 13.51
N TRP A 155 -7.57 -2.75 14.01
CA TRP A 155 -7.31 -4.14 13.63
C TRP A 155 -8.50 -5.05 13.89
N CYS A 156 -9.24 -4.84 14.98
CA CYS A 156 -10.36 -5.68 15.34
C CYS A 156 -11.51 -5.54 14.33
N LEU A 157 -11.90 -4.30 14.04
CA LEU A 157 -12.92 -3.99 13.03
C LEU A 157 -12.47 -4.40 11.63
N ASP A 158 -11.24 -4.04 11.28
CA ASP A 158 -10.69 -4.29 9.94
C ASP A 158 -10.60 -5.80 9.66
N MET A 159 -10.16 -6.61 10.64
CA MET A 159 -10.08 -8.08 10.50
C MET A 159 -11.47 -8.71 10.38
N GLN A 160 -12.45 -8.26 11.17
CA GLN A 160 -13.81 -8.81 11.10
C GLN A 160 -14.43 -8.54 9.73
N VAL A 161 -14.41 -7.29 9.28
CA VAL A 161 -14.99 -6.91 7.99
C VAL A 161 -14.23 -7.56 6.83
N LEU A 162 -12.90 -7.61 6.90
CA LEU A 162 -12.09 -8.28 5.88
C LEU A 162 -12.45 -9.77 5.77
N SER A 163 -12.60 -10.47 6.91
CA SER A 163 -12.99 -11.87 6.92
C SER A 163 -14.33 -12.10 6.21
N ASP A 164 -15.35 -11.31 6.60
CA ASP A 164 -16.69 -11.41 6.00
C ASP A 164 -16.66 -11.13 4.49
N VAL A 165 -15.86 -10.14 4.06
CA VAL A 165 -15.70 -9.80 2.64
C VAL A 165 -15.00 -10.91 1.87
N LEU A 166 -13.90 -11.45 2.39
CA LEU A 166 -13.14 -12.51 1.72
C LEU A 166 -13.95 -13.79 1.55
N LEU A 167 -14.84 -14.09 2.49
CA LEU A 167 -15.76 -15.23 2.43
C LEU A 167 -16.98 -14.97 1.54
N GLY A 168 -17.24 -13.72 1.14
CA GLY A 168 -18.36 -13.35 0.27
C GLY A 168 -19.72 -13.31 0.95
N ASP A 169 -19.82 -13.48 2.26
CA ASP A 169 -21.06 -13.71 3.00
C ASP A 169 -21.76 -12.45 3.52
N TYR A 170 -21.11 -11.30 3.49
CA TYR A 170 -21.62 -10.11 4.21
C TYR A 170 -22.85 -9.43 3.59
N THR A 171 -23.20 -9.69 2.33
CA THR A 171 -24.35 -9.01 1.67
C THR A 171 -25.34 -9.93 0.97
N LYS A 172 -25.00 -11.15 0.71
CA LYS A 172 -25.87 -12.12 0.05
C LYS A 172 -25.81 -13.39 0.90
N ASN A 173 -26.95 -13.88 1.34
CA ASN A 173 -27.11 -15.20 1.98
C ASN A 173 -26.67 -16.35 1.04
N LYS A 174 -25.52 -16.19 0.39
CA LYS A 174 -24.87 -17.25 -0.36
C LYS A 174 -23.97 -17.96 0.63
N SER A 175 -24.43 -19.12 1.07
CA SER A 175 -23.58 -20.02 1.83
C SER A 175 -22.29 -20.26 1.05
N ASN A 176 -21.17 -19.99 1.69
CA ASN A 176 -19.84 -20.46 1.30
C ASN A 176 -19.57 -21.73 2.14
N PRO A 177 -20.05 -22.92 1.69
CA PRO A 177 -20.07 -24.12 2.54
C PRO A 177 -18.66 -24.62 2.88
N ASN A 178 -17.68 -24.20 2.10
CA ASN A 178 -16.29 -24.61 2.28
C ASN A 178 -15.48 -23.60 3.10
N ASN A 179 -16.04 -22.43 3.47
CA ASN A 179 -15.33 -21.33 4.11
C ASN A 179 -14.04 -20.92 3.36
N GLU A 180 -14.05 -21.04 2.02
CA GLU A 180 -12.90 -20.69 1.19
C GLU A 180 -12.89 -19.19 0.87
N GLN A 181 -11.70 -18.65 0.68
CA GLN A 181 -11.55 -17.28 0.19
C GLN A 181 -12.06 -17.17 -1.25
N VAL A 182 -13.04 -16.30 -1.49
CA VAL A 182 -13.64 -16.08 -2.83
C VAL A 182 -13.33 -14.70 -3.41
N ILE A 183 -12.79 -13.80 -2.59
CA ILE A 183 -12.40 -12.45 -2.99
C ILE A 183 -10.87 -12.34 -2.87
N PRO A 184 -10.15 -11.85 -3.90
CA PRO A 184 -8.71 -11.67 -3.82
C PRO A 184 -8.34 -10.58 -2.81
N PHE A 185 -7.23 -10.81 -2.08
CA PHE A 185 -6.68 -9.86 -1.13
C PHE A 185 -5.28 -9.41 -1.55
N TYR A 186 -5.14 -8.12 -1.83
CA TYR A 186 -3.87 -7.48 -2.20
C TYR A 186 -3.30 -6.70 -1.03
N ALA A 187 -2.00 -6.82 -0.80
CA ALA A 187 -1.29 -6.10 0.24
C ALA A 187 -0.09 -5.35 -0.34
N SER A 188 0.11 -4.11 0.10
CA SER A 188 1.20 -3.26 -0.38
C SER A 188 2.52 -3.46 0.36
N ASN A 189 2.50 -4.02 1.57
CA ASN A 189 3.69 -4.15 2.41
C ASN A 189 3.66 -5.45 3.22
N ALA A 190 4.77 -6.19 3.17
CA ALA A 190 4.96 -7.44 3.94
C ALA A 190 5.82 -7.22 5.21
N ASP A 191 6.38 -6.03 5.43
CA ASP A 191 7.21 -5.77 6.59
C ASP A 191 6.40 -5.90 7.89
N LEU A 192 6.97 -6.59 8.87
CA LEU A 192 6.32 -6.75 10.18
C LEU A 192 6.44 -5.48 11.03
N VAL A 193 7.55 -4.77 10.89
CA VAL A 193 7.90 -3.62 11.74
C VAL A 193 8.66 -2.57 10.96
N TYR A 194 8.61 -1.33 11.44
CA TYR A 194 9.41 -0.23 10.95
C TYR A 194 10.01 0.58 12.10
N THR A 195 11.10 1.29 11.81
CA THR A 195 11.81 2.11 12.79
C THR A 195 11.22 3.53 12.82
N THR A 196 10.98 4.05 14.03
CA THR A 196 10.53 5.42 14.26
C THR A 196 11.48 6.13 15.21
N GLU A 197 11.08 7.28 15.73
CA GLU A 197 11.77 7.97 16.83
C GLU A 197 11.67 7.21 18.17
N HIS A 198 10.72 6.28 18.28
CA HIS A 198 10.58 5.44 19.46
C HIS A 198 11.71 4.39 19.52
N SER A 199 12.18 4.09 20.72
CA SER A 199 13.28 3.14 20.97
C SER A 199 13.04 1.71 20.48
N ARG A 200 11.77 1.30 20.36
CA ARG A 200 11.37 -0.01 19.82
C ARG A 200 10.67 0.21 18.49
N SER A 201 10.83 -0.71 17.54
CA SER A 201 10.11 -0.72 16.27
C SER A 201 8.59 -0.77 16.45
N ARG A 202 7.87 -0.23 15.51
CA ARG A 202 6.39 -0.25 15.48
C ARG A 202 5.90 -1.24 14.44
N TYR A 203 4.73 -1.83 14.70
CA TYR A 203 4.07 -2.73 13.76
C TYR A 203 3.62 -1.99 12.51
N THR A 204 3.66 -2.70 11.38
CA THR A 204 3.16 -2.22 10.10
C THR A 204 2.10 -3.18 9.53
N GLN A 205 1.74 -2.97 8.28
CA GLN A 205 0.75 -3.77 7.54
C GLN A 205 1.09 -5.27 7.54
N GLY A 206 2.37 -5.64 7.42
CA GLY A 206 2.76 -7.06 7.45
C GLY A 206 2.42 -7.75 8.78
N ALA A 207 2.56 -7.04 9.92
CA ALA A 207 2.14 -7.59 11.20
C ALA A 207 0.62 -7.81 11.28
N PHE A 208 -0.17 -6.88 10.73
CA PHE A 208 -1.62 -7.07 10.57
C PHE A 208 -1.92 -8.28 9.70
N ASN A 209 -1.27 -8.40 8.54
CA ASN A 209 -1.50 -9.48 7.61
C ASN A 209 -1.21 -10.86 8.23
N GLU A 210 -0.11 -10.99 8.99
CA GLU A 210 0.24 -12.25 9.66
C GLU A 210 -0.71 -12.58 10.82
N ALA A 211 -1.11 -11.57 11.61
CA ALA A 211 -2.12 -11.76 12.67
C ALA A 211 -3.47 -12.18 12.04
N PHE A 212 -3.87 -11.52 10.97
CA PHE A 212 -5.10 -11.86 10.24
C PHE A 212 -5.03 -13.25 9.63
N ARG A 213 -3.92 -13.62 8.99
CA ARG A 213 -3.70 -14.98 8.46
C ARG A 213 -3.91 -16.03 9.51
N CYS A 214 -3.26 -15.88 10.67
CA CYS A 214 -3.37 -16.82 11.78
C CYS A 214 -4.83 -17.01 12.23
N ILE A 215 -5.58 -15.91 12.38
CA ILE A 215 -6.98 -15.95 12.79
C ILE A 215 -7.87 -16.56 11.72
N PHE A 216 -7.72 -16.11 10.48
CA PHE A 216 -8.53 -16.57 9.32
C PHE A 216 -8.39 -18.07 9.11
N GLU A 217 -7.15 -18.58 9.06
CA GLU A 217 -6.87 -20.01 8.85
C GLU A 217 -7.32 -20.89 10.02
N GLN A 218 -7.22 -20.35 11.25
CA GLN A 218 -7.76 -21.03 12.45
C GLN A 218 -9.29 -21.13 12.39
N PHE A 219 -9.97 -20.10 11.95
CA PHE A 219 -11.42 -20.04 11.86
C PHE A 219 -11.99 -20.84 10.70
N THR A 220 -11.46 -20.64 9.49
CA THR A 220 -11.98 -21.23 8.25
C THR A 220 -11.48 -22.64 7.98
N LYS A 221 -10.33 -23.03 8.54
CA LYS A 221 -9.57 -24.25 8.22
C LYS A 221 -9.08 -24.29 6.78
N THR A 222 -9.03 -23.13 6.10
CA THR A 222 -8.52 -22.97 4.74
C THR A 222 -7.36 -21.98 4.74
N GLN A 223 -6.49 -22.07 3.74
CA GLN A 223 -5.35 -21.17 3.61
C GLN A 223 -5.81 -19.79 3.14
N LEU A 224 -5.24 -18.73 3.74
CA LEU A 224 -5.41 -17.35 3.28
C LEU A 224 -4.38 -17.05 2.17
N ASP A 225 -4.87 -16.64 1.01
CA ASP A 225 -4.02 -16.16 -0.09
C ASP A 225 -3.93 -14.63 -0.06
N ILE A 226 -2.71 -14.11 0.09
CA ILE A 226 -2.40 -12.68 0.09
C ILE A 226 -1.47 -12.38 -1.08
N LEU A 227 -1.93 -11.56 -2.01
CA LEU A 227 -1.16 -11.11 -3.17
C LEU A 227 -0.37 -9.85 -2.81
N TYR A 228 0.91 -10.01 -2.50
CA TYR A 228 1.78 -8.89 -2.18
C TYR A 228 2.25 -8.20 -3.45
N CYS A 229 1.94 -6.91 -3.58
CA CYS A 229 2.34 -6.05 -4.71
C CYS A 229 3.44 -5.05 -4.34
N GLY A 230 3.95 -5.07 -3.11
CA GLY A 230 4.97 -4.15 -2.62
C GLY A 230 6.40 -4.55 -2.99
N MET A 231 7.37 -3.78 -2.47
CA MET A 231 8.80 -3.86 -2.83
C MET A 231 9.44 -5.25 -2.64
N ASN A 232 8.91 -6.09 -1.76
CA ASN A 232 9.54 -7.36 -1.40
C ASN A 232 9.22 -8.53 -2.36
N ASN A 233 8.18 -8.43 -3.20
CA ASN A 233 7.73 -9.57 -4.01
C ASN A 233 7.55 -9.30 -5.51
N SER A 234 7.53 -8.06 -5.98
CA SER A 234 7.22 -7.77 -7.38
C SER A 234 8.10 -6.72 -8.05
N LEU A 235 9.37 -6.72 -7.71
CA LEU A 235 10.36 -5.95 -8.47
C LEU A 235 10.37 -6.28 -9.97
N THR A 236 9.75 -7.39 -10.37
CA THR A 236 9.61 -7.79 -11.77
C THR A 236 8.43 -7.14 -12.48
N SER A 237 7.25 -6.98 -11.86
CA SER A 237 6.07 -6.43 -12.53
C SER A 237 6.03 -4.89 -12.51
N SER A 238 6.34 -4.26 -11.38
CA SER A 238 6.39 -2.79 -11.29
C SER A 238 7.52 -2.18 -12.12
N LEU A 239 8.61 -2.94 -12.33
CA LEU A 239 9.69 -2.56 -13.23
C LEU A 239 9.32 -2.76 -14.71
N THR A 240 8.34 -3.60 -15.05
CA THR A 240 7.88 -3.76 -16.45
C THR A 240 7.21 -2.49 -16.97
N HIS A 241 6.46 -1.76 -16.15
CA HIS A 241 5.91 -0.44 -16.51
C HIS A 241 7.01 0.62 -16.64
N LEU A 242 8.01 0.59 -15.74
CA LEU A 242 9.19 1.45 -15.85
C LEU A 242 10.12 1.00 -16.98
N GLN A 243 10.12 -0.29 -17.35
CA GLN A 243 10.87 -0.81 -18.51
C GLN A 243 10.34 -0.26 -19.84
N ASN A 244 9.06 0.05 -19.95
CA ASN A 244 8.51 0.72 -21.13
C ASN A 244 8.81 2.23 -21.15
N SER A 245 9.15 2.83 -20.02
CA SER A 245 9.54 4.24 -19.89
C SER A 245 11.04 4.44 -19.65
N TYR A 246 11.69 3.51 -18.91
CA TYR A 246 13.13 3.56 -18.58
C TYR A 246 13.65 2.13 -18.31
N TYR A 247 14.58 1.63 -19.11
CA TYR A 247 15.24 0.33 -18.89
C TYR A 247 16.14 0.41 -17.65
N CYS A 248 15.73 -0.25 -16.55
CA CYS A 248 16.50 -0.30 -15.30
C CYS A 248 16.87 -1.76 -14.92
N ARG A 249 18.17 -2.06 -14.77
CA ARG A 249 18.63 -3.28 -14.07
C ARG A 249 19.00 -2.91 -12.63
N GLN A 250 18.47 -3.65 -11.68
CA GLN A 250 18.74 -3.45 -10.26
C GLN A 250 20.16 -3.86 -9.85
N THR A 251 20.73 -3.04 -8.99
CA THR A 251 21.69 -3.48 -7.97
C THR A 251 21.18 -2.93 -6.64
N VAL A 252 20.59 -3.79 -5.81
CA VAL A 252 20.18 -3.45 -4.45
C VAL A 252 21.40 -3.60 -3.56
N TYR A 253 21.88 -2.51 -3.01
CA TYR A 253 22.86 -2.53 -1.93
C TYR A 253 22.10 -2.50 -0.60
N HIS A 254 22.14 -3.60 0.16
CA HIS A 254 21.86 -3.57 1.58
C HIS A 254 23.16 -3.24 2.31
N PRO A 255 23.24 -2.16 3.09
CA PRO A 255 24.34 -2.00 4.02
C PRO A 255 24.19 -3.05 5.13
N ILE A 256 25.27 -3.74 5.40
CA ILE A 256 25.45 -4.65 6.55
C ILE A 256 25.45 -3.86 7.86
#